data_639910da36e86156ca01819db1e71358
#
_entry.id   639910da36e86156ca01819db1e71358
#
_cell.length_a   1.000
_cell.length_b   1.000
_cell.length_c   1.000
_cell.angle_alpha   90.00
_cell.angle_beta   90.00
_cell.angle_gamma   90.00
#
_symmetry.space_group_name_H-M   'P 1'
#
loop_
_entity.id
_entity.type
_entity.pdbx_description
1 polymer ?
#
loop_
_entity_poly.entity_id
_entity_poly.type
_entity_poly.pdbx_seq_one_letter_code
_entity_poly.pdbx_strand_id
1 'polypeptide(L)'
;GLVMRAAHVGAGIAARRGGVSIARLRANMARLTGSEPAEELVVAAVRSHIRNYAEELMLGSRRGAPLAESITFEGFGELVAASVDGPVVLALGHSGSWDRAGAWVCANGRTIVTVAEKVEPRSLFQRFVALREGLGMEVIGVGKGESVFSTLVERVRGRSVIVPLLADRDISGSGIEVDLGTRRALVAAGSAALALK
;
A
#
# COMPACT_ATOMS: atom_id res chain seq x y z
N GLY A 1 -19.03 -5.31 -11.97
CA GLY A 1 -19.97 -6.39 -11.76
C GLY A 1 -20.68 -6.33 -10.43
N LEU A 2 -21.36 -7.44 -10.09
CA LEU A 2 -22.23 -7.54 -8.90
C LEU A 2 -21.49 -7.25 -7.57
N VAL A 3 -20.27 -7.77 -7.44
CA VAL A 3 -19.39 -7.55 -6.26
C VAL A 3 -19.14 -6.05 -6.01
N MET A 4 -18.85 -5.29 -7.05
CA MET A 4 -18.62 -3.85 -6.92
C MET A 4 -19.89 -3.08 -6.56
N ARG A 5 -21.07 -3.51 -7.06
CA ARG A 5 -22.35 -2.92 -6.66
C ARG A 5 -22.67 -3.20 -5.20
N ALA A 6 -22.49 -4.44 -4.74
CA ALA A 6 -22.66 -4.80 -3.34
C ALA A 6 -21.70 -4.04 -2.41
N ALA A 7 -20.43 -3.91 -2.80
CA ALA A 7 -19.44 -3.12 -2.08
C ALA A 7 -19.84 -1.64 -1.97
N HIS A 8 -20.40 -1.05 -3.04
CA HIS A 8 -20.87 0.33 -3.05
C HIS A 8 -22.06 0.58 -2.10
N VAL A 9 -23.03 -0.33 -2.09
CA VAL A 9 -24.20 -0.24 -1.21
C VAL A 9 -23.78 -0.43 0.24
N GLY A 10 -22.95 -1.47 0.52
CA GLY A 10 -22.43 -1.76 1.85
C GLY A 10 -21.61 -0.60 2.43
N ALA A 11 -20.83 0.09 1.61
CA ALA A 11 -20.06 1.26 2.02
C ALA A 11 -20.96 2.43 2.47
N GLY A 12 -22.04 2.70 1.72
CA GLY A 12 -23.00 3.73 2.12
C GLY A 12 -23.69 3.44 3.45
N ILE A 13 -24.03 2.16 3.68
CA ILE A 13 -24.61 1.72 4.95
C ILE A 13 -23.60 1.85 6.10
N ALA A 14 -22.35 1.40 5.89
CA ALA A 14 -21.30 1.48 6.89
C ALA A 14 -20.99 2.94 7.30
N ALA A 15 -20.88 3.85 6.33
CA ALA A 15 -20.64 5.26 6.60
C ALA A 15 -21.75 5.88 7.47
N ARG A 16 -23.02 5.56 7.17
CA ARG A 16 -24.18 6.08 7.91
C ARG A 16 -24.34 5.46 9.29
N ARG A 17 -23.98 4.19 9.48
CA ARG A 17 -23.99 3.53 10.79
C ARG A 17 -22.99 4.10 11.77
N GLY A 18 -21.95 4.77 11.25
CA GLY A 18 -20.90 5.36 12.07
C GLY A 18 -19.98 4.33 12.73
N GLY A 19 -19.49 4.66 13.91
CA GLY A 19 -18.54 3.84 14.67
C GLY A 19 -17.17 4.50 14.77
N VAL A 20 -16.29 3.90 15.58
CA VAL A 20 -14.96 4.47 15.90
C VAL A 20 -14.12 4.76 14.64
N SER A 21 -14.14 3.87 13.65
CA SER A 21 -13.38 4.04 12.41
C SER A 21 -13.91 5.20 11.58
N ILE A 22 -15.22 5.36 11.49
CA ILE A 22 -15.85 6.49 10.76
C ILE A 22 -15.59 7.81 11.48
N ALA A 23 -15.65 7.83 12.82
CA ALA A 23 -15.34 9.01 13.62
C ALA A 23 -13.87 9.44 13.41
N ARG A 24 -12.93 8.49 13.39
CA ARG A 24 -11.52 8.77 13.08
C ARG A 24 -11.33 9.29 11.66
N LEU A 25 -12.03 8.72 10.69
CA LEU A 25 -12.00 9.19 9.30
C LEU A 25 -12.46 10.65 9.22
N ARG A 26 -13.60 10.99 9.81
CA ARG A 26 -14.10 12.38 9.88
C ARG A 26 -13.10 13.32 10.52
N ALA A 27 -12.57 12.96 11.69
CA ALA A 27 -11.59 13.76 12.40
C ALA A 27 -10.31 13.99 11.58
N ASN A 28 -9.84 12.97 10.84
CA ASN A 28 -8.67 13.11 9.97
C ASN A 28 -8.98 14.00 8.75
N MET A 29 -10.14 13.83 8.14
CA MET A 29 -10.58 14.68 7.04
C MET A 29 -10.73 16.15 7.49
N ALA A 30 -11.35 16.39 8.63
CA ALA A 30 -11.48 17.74 9.21
C ALA A 30 -10.12 18.38 9.47
N ARG A 31 -9.13 17.60 9.90
CA ARG A 31 -7.75 18.09 10.09
C ARG A 31 -7.09 18.51 8.77
N LEU A 32 -7.36 17.79 7.69
CA LEU A 32 -6.79 18.08 6.36
C LEU A 32 -7.48 19.26 5.68
N THR A 33 -8.81 19.34 5.79
CA THR A 33 -9.62 20.37 5.11
C THR A 33 -9.82 21.64 5.92
N GLY A 34 -9.51 21.59 7.24
CA GLY A 34 -9.76 22.71 8.16
C GLY A 34 -11.23 22.86 8.59
N SER A 35 -12.12 21.97 8.16
CA SER A 35 -13.57 22.02 8.46
C SER A 35 -14.15 20.60 8.56
N GLU A 36 -15.31 20.46 9.20
CA GLU A 36 -16.03 19.19 9.24
C GLU A 36 -16.39 18.74 7.81
N PRO A 37 -16.03 17.49 7.43
CA PRO A 37 -16.29 17.01 6.08
C PRO A 37 -17.79 16.80 5.83
N ALA A 38 -18.24 17.16 4.63
CA ALA A 38 -19.59 16.85 4.17
C ALA A 38 -19.83 15.32 4.17
N GLU A 39 -21.07 14.91 4.42
CA GLU A 39 -21.44 13.48 4.51
C GLU A 39 -21.10 12.72 3.22
N GLU A 40 -21.30 13.35 2.07
CA GLU A 40 -21.01 12.79 0.76
C GLU A 40 -19.53 12.46 0.60
N LEU A 41 -18.64 13.29 1.16
CA LEU A 41 -17.20 13.07 1.13
C LEU A 41 -16.79 11.88 2.01
N VAL A 42 -17.40 11.76 3.19
CA VAL A 42 -17.18 10.60 4.08
C VAL A 42 -17.65 9.32 3.42
N VAL A 43 -18.84 9.31 2.81
CA VAL A 43 -19.36 8.16 2.06
C VAL A 43 -18.45 7.81 0.89
N ALA A 44 -17.94 8.80 0.15
CA ALA A 44 -17.02 8.58 -0.96
C ALA A 44 -15.70 7.95 -0.50
N ALA A 45 -15.15 8.41 0.62
CA ALA A 45 -13.93 7.84 1.22
C ALA A 45 -14.13 6.38 1.66
N VAL A 46 -15.25 6.06 2.32
CA VAL A 46 -15.58 4.68 2.72
C VAL A 46 -15.78 3.80 1.48
N ARG A 47 -16.43 4.30 0.44
CA ARG A 47 -16.59 3.58 -0.84
C ARG A 47 -15.25 3.31 -1.50
N SER A 48 -14.34 4.29 -1.53
CA SER A 48 -12.99 4.13 -2.07
C SER A 48 -12.21 3.04 -1.33
N HIS A 49 -12.27 3.05 0.00
CA HIS A 49 -11.62 2.05 0.85
C HIS A 49 -12.14 0.62 0.59
N ILE A 50 -13.46 0.42 0.59
CA ILE A 50 -14.07 -0.89 0.33
C ILE A 50 -13.80 -1.35 -1.12
N ARG A 51 -13.80 -0.42 -2.07
CA ARG A 51 -13.45 -0.72 -3.46
C ARG A 51 -12.03 -1.25 -3.59
N ASN A 52 -11.07 -0.64 -2.88
CA ASN A 52 -9.68 -1.09 -2.88
C ASN A 52 -9.56 -2.56 -2.46
N TYR A 53 -10.19 -2.96 -1.36
CA TYR A 53 -10.20 -4.37 -0.94
C TYR A 53 -10.87 -5.31 -1.94
N ALA A 54 -11.98 -4.88 -2.54
CA ALA A 54 -12.66 -5.69 -3.54
C ALA A 54 -11.79 -5.87 -4.80
N GLU A 55 -11.07 -4.84 -5.22
CA GLU A 55 -10.13 -4.89 -6.34
C GLU A 55 -8.93 -5.80 -6.02
N GLU A 56 -8.39 -5.72 -4.80
CA GLU A 56 -7.30 -6.58 -4.32
C GLU A 56 -7.69 -8.07 -4.36
N LEU A 57 -8.86 -8.42 -3.83
CA LEU A 57 -9.36 -9.79 -3.87
C LEU A 57 -9.57 -10.32 -5.31
N MET A 58 -9.84 -9.43 -6.27
CA MET A 58 -10.00 -9.79 -7.67
C MET A 58 -8.68 -9.86 -8.45
N LEU A 59 -7.57 -9.35 -7.90
CA LEU A 59 -6.26 -9.37 -8.58
C LEU A 59 -5.80 -10.79 -8.89
N GLY A 60 -6.05 -11.74 -8.01
CA GLY A 60 -5.66 -13.14 -8.19
C GLY A 60 -6.25 -13.80 -9.45
N SER A 61 -7.34 -13.26 -10.00
CA SER A 61 -7.96 -13.72 -11.25
C SER A 61 -7.36 -13.06 -12.51
N ARG A 62 -6.55 -12.02 -12.34
CA ARG A 62 -5.91 -11.26 -13.43
C ARG A 62 -4.41 -11.51 -13.40
N ARG A 63 -3.90 -12.23 -14.37
CA ARG A 63 -2.47 -12.56 -14.49
C ARG A 63 -1.99 -12.38 -15.93
N GLY A 64 -0.67 -12.15 -16.10
CA GLY A 64 -0.07 -12.05 -17.42
C GLY A 64 -0.50 -10.80 -18.21
N ALA A 65 -0.68 -10.91 -19.51
CA ALA A 65 -0.95 -9.80 -20.42
C ALA A 65 -2.15 -8.91 -20.01
N PRO A 66 -3.30 -9.44 -19.55
CA PRO A 66 -4.41 -8.60 -19.09
C PRO A 66 -4.06 -7.70 -17.91
N LEU A 67 -3.10 -8.10 -17.08
CA LEU A 67 -2.62 -7.29 -15.97
C LEU A 67 -1.59 -6.26 -16.45
N ALA A 68 -0.64 -6.68 -17.30
CA ALA A 68 0.39 -5.82 -17.88
C ALA A 68 -0.18 -4.64 -18.67
N GLU A 69 -1.34 -4.83 -19.31
CA GLU A 69 -2.02 -3.79 -20.10
C GLU A 69 -3.04 -2.96 -19.28
N SER A 70 -3.25 -3.29 -18.01
CA SER A 70 -4.36 -2.75 -17.21
C SER A 70 -4.13 -1.37 -16.62
N ILE A 71 -2.92 -0.83 -16.69
CA ILE A 71 -2.50 0.43 -16.10
C ILE A 71 -1.64 1.19 -17.12
N THR A 72 -1.81 2.50 -17.19
CA THR A 72 -0.83 3.40 -17.80
C THR A 72 0.08 3.90 -16.69
N PHE A 73 1.37 3.68 -16.81
CA PHE A 73 2.36 4.08 -15.81
C PHE A 73 3.27 5.14 -16.43
N GLU A 74 3.12 6.39 -15.99
CA GLU A 74 4.02 7.49 -16.37
C GLU A 74 5.33 7.35 -15.57
N GLY A 75 6.49 7.48 -16.24
CA GLY A 75 7.79 7.35 -15.59
C GLY A 75 8.28 5.91 -15.40
N PHE A 76 7.63 4.92 -16.02
CA PHE A 76 8.07 3.52 -15.87
C PHE A 76 9.47 3.28 -16.48
N GLY A 77 9.79 3.95 -17.58
CA GLY A 77 11.11 3.88 -18.20
C GLY A 77 12.23 4.35 -17.27
N GLU A 78 12.02 5.43 -16.56
CA GLU A 78 12.95 5.99 -15.56
C GLU A 78 13.12 5.04 -14.37
N LEU A 79 12.01 4.45 -13.88
CA LEU A 79 12.05 3.46 -12.82
C LEU A 79 12.85 2.22 -13.23
N VAL A 80 12.64 1.73 -14.46
CA VAL A 80 13.39 0.60 -15.01
C VAL A 80 14.88 0.95 -15.12
N ALA A 81 15.22 2.11 -15.70
CA ALA A 81 16.60 2.56 -15.84
C ALA A 81 17.30 2.68 -14.48
N ALA A 82 16.66 3.30 -13.49
CA ALA A 82 17.22 3.42 -12.14
C ALA A 82 17.44 2.07 -11.46
N SER A 83 16.68 1.03 -11.81
CA SER A 83 16.79 -0.30 -11.20
C SER A 83 17.80 -1.23 -11.88
N VAL A 84 18.53 -0.79 -12.90
CA VAL A 84 19.52 -1.61 -13.62
C VAL A 84 20.74 -1.89 -12.75
N ASP A 85 21.25 -0.86 -12.08
CA ASP A 85 22.52 -0.93 -11.34
C ASP A 85 22.33 -1.27 -9.86
N GLY A 86 21.10 -1.48 -9.40
CA GLY A 86 20.83 -1.82 -8.01
C GLY A 86 19.36 -1.72 -7.63
N PRO A 87 19.06 -1.88 -6.34
CA PRO A 87 17.68 -1.76 -5.85
C PRO A 87 17.19 -0.31 -5.87
N VAL A 88 15.94 -0.12 -6.28
CA VAL A 88 15.25 1.17 -6.20
C VAL A 88 14.25 1.15 -5.06
N VAL A 89 14.36 2.10 -4.14
CA VAL A 89 13.41 2.27 -3.03
C VAL A 89 12.34 3.28 -3.42
N LEU A 90 11.08 2.86 -3.40
CA LEU A 90 9.93 3.74 -3.61
C LEU A 90 9.29 4.08 -2.26
N ALA A 91 9.32 5.35 -1.87
CA ALA A 91 8.56 5.85 -0.73
C ALA A 91 7.13 6.17 -1.18
N LEU A 92 6.15 5.41 -0.73
CA LEU A 92 4.76 5.50 -1.16
C LEU A 92 3.84 5.95 -0.02
N GLY A 93 2.70 6.55 -0.39
CA GLY A 93 1.60 6.79 0.53
C GLY A 93 0.58 5.64 0.53
N HIS A 94 -0.23 5.54 1.60
CA HIS A 94 -1.38 4.63 1.66
C HIS A 94 -2.54 5.13 0.78
N SER A 95 -2.30 5.28 -0.51
CA SER A 95 -3.27 5.77 -1.48
C SER A 95 -3.31 4.87 -2.72
N GLY A 96 -4.47 4.77 -3.35
CA GLY A 96 -4.67 3.90 -4.49
C GLY A 96 -4.53 2.40 -4.17
N SER A 97 -4.35 1.58 -5.19
CA SER A 97 -4.15 0.13 -5.07
C SER A 97 -2.69 -0.22 -5.33
N TRP A 98 -1.84 -0.15 -4.29
CA TRP A 98 -0.42 -0.48 -4.39
C TRP A 98 -0.18 -1.95 -4.77
N ASP A 99 -1.04 -2.88 -4.33
CA ASP A 99 -0.94 -4.30 -4.72
C ASP A 99 -1.17 -4.48 -6.22
N ARG A 100 -2.11 -3.73 -6.80
CA ARG A 100 -2.33 -3.74 -8.25
C ARG A 100 -1.17 -3.10 -9.02
N ALA A 101 -0.61 -2.00 -8.51
CA ALA A 101 0.56 -1.37 -9.11
C ALA A 101 1.78 -2.31 -9.05
N GLY A 102 2.02 -2.95 -7.91
CA GLY A 102 3.09 -3.93 -7.76
C GLY A 102 2.92 -5.14 -8.67
N ALA A 103 1.72 -5.69 -8.75
CA ALA A 103 1.41 -6.81 -9.65
C ALA A 103 1.62 -6.43 -11.12
N TRP A 104 1.26 -5.20 -11.51
CA TRP A 104 1.50 -4.68 -12.84
C TRP A 104 3.01 -4.56 -13.14
N VAL A 105 3.81 -4.05 -12.21
CA VAL A 105 5.27 -3.96 -12.32
C VAL A 105 5.88 -5.34 -12.51
N CYS A 106 5.44 -6.34 -11.75
CA CYS A 106 5.88 -7.73 -11.91
C CYS A 106 5.47 -8.33 -13.27
N ALA A 107 4.25 -8.07 -13.73
CA ALA A 107 3.76 -8.52 -15.03
C ALA A 107 4.54 -7.89 -16.21
N ASN A 108 5.18 -6.72 -15.97
CA ASN A 108 6.08 -6.05 -16.92
C ASN A 108 7.57 -6.41 -16.70
N GLY A 109 7.84 -7.57 -16.10
CA GLY A 109 9.17 -8.18 -16.06
C GLY A 109 10.11 -7.61 -14.98
N ARG A 110 9.59 -6.90 -13.97
CA ARG A 110 10.42 -6.41 -12.85
C ARG A 110 10.10 -7.18 -11.57
N THR A 111 11.09 -7.29 -10.68
CA THR A 111 10.91 -7.94 -9.38
C THR A 111 10.60 -6.90 -8.31
N ILE A 112 9.56 -7.15 -7.53
CA ILE A 112 9.24 -6.39 -6.32
C ILE A 112 9.62 -7.19 -5.09
N VAL A 113 10.30 -6.54 -4.15
CA VAL A 113 10.51 -7.03 -2.79
C VAL A 113 9.75 -6.12 -1.83
N THR A 114 8.78 -6.64 -1.10
CA THR A 114 7.95 -5.86 -0.19
C THR A 114 7.89 -6.46 1.20
N VAL A 115 7.46 -5.65 2.16
CA VAL A 115 7.30 -6.03 3.56
C VAL A 115 5.82 -6.12 3.90
N ALA A 116 5.42 -7.14 4.64
CA ALA A 116 4.06 -7.30 5.12
C ALA A 116 4.03 -7.62 6.62
N GLU A 117 3.21 -6.87 7.38
CA GLU A 117 2.96 -7.17 8.78
C GLU A 117 2.21 -8.49 8.92
N LYS A 118 2.67 -9.36 9.84
CA LYS A 118 2.01 -10.61 10.17
C LYS A 118 0.73 -10.34 10.94
N VAL A 119 -0.38 -10.22 10.22
CA VAL A 119 -1.71 -10.00 10.80
C VAL A 119 -2.35 -11.29 11.30
N GLU A 120 -3.19 -11.18 12.32
CA GLU A 120 -4.02 -12.28 12.80
C GLU A 120 -5.42 -12.27 12.13
N PRO A 121 -6.02 -13.43 11.87
CA PRO A 121 -5.46 -14.78 12.08
C PRO A 121 -4.37 -15.12 11.05
N ARG A 122 -3.41 -15.95 11.44
CA ARG A 122 -2.27 -16.36 10.61
C ARG A 122 -2.68 -16.85 9.20
N SER A 123 -3.83 -17.51 9.10
CA SER A 123 -4.38 -17.96 7.81
C SER A 123 -4.70 -16.81 6.86
N LEU A 124 -5.10 -15.66 7.38
CA LEU A 124 -5.34 -14.46 6.57
C LEU A 124 -4.01 -13.90 6.04
N PHE A 125 -3.01 -13.77 6.90
CA PHE A 125 -1.66 -13.37 6.49
C PHE A 125 -1.11 -14.29 5.38
N GLN A 126 -1.21 -15.61 5.56
CA GLN A 126 -0.75 -16.60 4.56
C GLN A 126 -1.46 -16.42 3.22
N ARG A 127 -2.74 -16.11 3.21
CA ARG A 127 -3.49 -15.83 1.96
C ARG A 127 -3.01 -14.57 1.25
N PHE A 128 -2.73 -13.50 1.99
CA PHE A 128 -2.17 -12.27 1.41
C PHE A 128 -0.76 -12.50 0.85
N VAL A 129 0.09 -13.21 1.56
CA VAL A 129 1.42 -13.59 1.06
C VAL A 129 1.29 -14.41 -0.22
N ALA A 130 0.51 -15.49 -0.20
CA ALA A 130 0.31 -16.35 -1.36
C ALA A 130 -0.29 -15.60 -2.58
N LEU A 131 -1.17 -14.62 -2.34
CA LEU A 131 -1.68 -13.76 -3.41
C LEU A 131 -0.56 -12.94 -4.04
N ARG A 132 0.24 -12.24 -3.25
CA ARG A 132 1.34 -11.39 -3.72
C ARG A 132 2.43 -12.19 -4.42
N GLU A 133 2.84 -13.32 -3.82
CA GLU A 133 3.82 -14.23 -4.43
C GLU A 133 3.29 -14.82 -5.75
N GLY A 134 2.01 -15.18 -5.80
CA GLY A 134 1.34 -15.63 -7.01
C GLY A 134 1.24 -14.55 -8.11
N LEU A 135 1.43 -13.28 -7.78
CA LEU A 135 1.51 -12.14 -8.69
C LEU A 135 2.97 -11.75 -9.02
N GLY A 136 3.96 -12.48 -8.51
CA GLY A 136 5.38 -12.29 -8.81
C GLY A 136 6.15 -11.41 -7.83
N MET A 137 5.55 -11.03 -6.70
CA MET A 137 6.22 -10.26 -5.66
C MET A 137 6.95 -11.18 -4.68
N GLU A 138 8.08 -10.73 -4.15
CA GLU A 138 8.74 -11.34 -2.98
C GLU A 138 8.24 -10.65 -1.71
N VAL A 139 7.74 -11.42 -0.72
CA VAL A 139 7.16 -10.87 0.51
C VAL A 139 8.01 -11.25 1.71
N ILE A 140 8.44 -10.24 2.48
CA ILE A 140 9.12 -10.43 3.77
C ILE A 140 8.09 -10.18 4.88
N GLY A 141 7.72 -11.24 5.60
CA GLY A 141 6.78 -11.15 6.71
C GLY A 141 7.45 -10.62 7.98
N VAL A 142 6.85 -9.64 8.63
CA VAL A 142 7.36 -9.01 9.87
C VAL A 142 6.38 -9.22 11.01
N GLY A 143 6.87 -9.75 12.12
CA GLY A 143 6.12 -9.84 13.37
C GLY A 143 6.07 -8.49 14.09
N LYS A 144 5.10 -8.34 14.98
CA LYS A 144 4.98 -7.16 15.81
C LYS A 144 6.23 -6.98 16.68
N GLY A 145 6.92 -5.85 16.54
CA GLY A 145 8.17 -5.55 17.25
C GLY A 145 9.42 -6.21 16.67
N GLU A 146 9.33 -6.99 15.58
CA GLU A 146 10.50 -7.50 14.86
C GLU A 146 11.13 -6.40 13.99
N SER A 147 12.45 -6.30 14.00
CA SER A 147 13.18 -5.47 13.03
C SER A 147 13.36 -6.25 11.73
N VAL A 148 12.80 -5.73 10.65
CA VAL A 148 12.94 -6.31 9.31
C VAL A 148 14.05 -5.67 8.51
N PHE A 149 14.61 -4.59 9.01
CA PHE A 149 15.50 -3.73 8.24
C PHE A 149 16.77 -4.48 7.74
N SER A 150 17.46 -5.23 8.62
CA SER A 150 18.62 -6.04 8.23
C SER A 150 18.29 -7.08 7.18
N THR A 151 17.18 -7.81 7.39
CA THR A 151 16.71 -8.82 6.43
C THR A 151 16.38 -8.19 5.07
N LEU A 152 15.76 -7.00 5.07
CA LEU A 152 15.44 -6.29 3.84
C LEU A 152 16.72 -5.85 3.11
N VAL A 153 17.68 -5.24 3.82
CA VAL A 153 18.98 -4.85 3.27
C VAL A 153 19.70 -6.06 2.64
N GLU A 154 19.78 -7.18 3.35
CA GLU A 154 20.41 -8.40 2.83
C GLU A 154 19.69 -8.95 1.59
N ARG A 155 18.35 -8.92 1.60
CA ARG A 155 17.52 -9.45 0.52
C ARG A 155 17.64 -8.66 -0.77
N VAL A 156 17.89 -7.34 -0.70
CA VAL A 156 17.89 -6.47 -1.89
C VAL A 156 19.28 -6.09 -2.37
N ARG A 157 20.31 -6.27 -1.55
CA ARG A 157 21.69 -5.85 -1.87
C ARG A 157 22.18 -6.47 -3.18
N GLY A 158 22.70 -5.64 -4.09
CA GLY A 158 23.26 -6.05 -5.38
C GLY A 158 22.24 -6.64 -6.36
N ARG A 159 20.95 -6.46 -6.12
CA ARG A 159 19.89 -6.98 -6.98
C ARG A 159 19.17 -5.84 -7.72
N SER A 160 18.81 -6.08 -8.96
CA SER A 160 17.94 -5.21 -9.74
C SER A 160 16.47 -5.45 -9.35
N VAL A 161 16.04 -4.83 -8.24
CA VAL A 161 14.69 -4.99 -7.68
C VAL A 161 14.08 -3.64 -7.30
N ILE A 162 12.77 -3.60 -7.21
CA ILE A 162 12.01 -2.43 -6.75
C ILE A 162 11.45 -2.72 -5.36
N VAL A 163 11.66 -1.81 -4.43
CA VAL A 163 11.29 -1.96 -3.01
C VAL A 163 10.28 -0.89 -2.63
N PRO A 164 8.98 -1.14 -2.78
CA PRO A 164 7.94 -0.21 -2.36
C PRO A 164 7.76 -0.28 -0.83
N LEU A 165 7.90 0.86 -0.16
CA LEU A 165 7.67 1.01 1.28
C LEU A 165 6.67 2.13 1.53
N LEU A 166 5.63 1.83 2.31
CA LEU A 166 4.65 2.82 2.73
C LEU A 166 5.27 3.71 3.82
N ALA A 167 5.45 4.99 3.53
CA ALA A 167 6.24 5.91 4.33
C ALA A 167 5.44 7.08 4.92
N ASP A 168 4.16 7.22 4.61
CA ASP A 168 3.32 8.36 4.96
C ASP A 168 2.82 8.39 6.41
N ARG A 169 3.07 7.32 7.19
CA ARG A 169 2.76 7.28 8.61
C ARG A 169 3.73 6.39 9.37
N ASP A 170 3.95 6.69 10.64
CA ASP A 170 4.61 5.80 11.59
C ASP A 170 3.60 5.14 12.52
N ILE A 171 3.71 3.81 12.68
CA ILE A 171 2.91 3.01 13.62
C ILE A 171 3.75 2.47 14.77
N SER A 172 5.07 2.63 14.67
CA SER A 172 6.05 2.12 15.66
C SER A 172 6.32 3.08 16.81
N GLY A 173 6.06 4.37 16.61
CA GLY A 173 6.43 5.44 17.52
C GLY A 173 7.92 5.84 17.44
N SER A 174 8.67 5.27 16.49
CA SER A 174 10.09 5.55 16.26
C SER A 174 10.37 6.29 14.93
N GLY A 175 9.31 6.80 14.29
CA GLY A 175 9.39 7.58 13.07
C GLY A 175 10.09 8.91 13.23
N ILE A 176 10.33 9.58 12.12
CA ILE A 176 10.86 10.95 12.09
C ILE A 176 9.71 11.94 12.01
N GLU A 177 9.89 13.07 12.70
CA GLU A 177 8.93 14.15 12.67
C GLU A 177 9.15 14.99 11.41
N VAL A 178 8.09 15.21 10.65
CA VAL A 178 8.11 16.01 9.41
C VAL A 178 6.98 17.03 9.42
N ASP A 179 7.17 18.11 8.69
CA ASP A 179 6.11 19.08 8.42
C ASP A 179 5.19 18.54 7.30
N LEU A 180 3.93 18.31 7.64
CA LEU A 180 2.89 17.90 6.72
C LEU A 180 1.86 19.03 6.55
N GLY A 181 2.13 19.91 5.61
CA GLY A 181 1.36 21.14 5.43
C GLY A 181 1.48 22.06 6.64
N THR A 182 0.38 22.32 7.34
CA THR A 182 0.33 23.18 8.53
C THR A 182 0.56 22.45 9.86
N ARG A 183 0.88 21.15 9.83
CA ARG A 183 1.00 20.29 11.02
C ARG A 183 2.24 19.43 10.94
N ARG A 184 2.70 19.00 12.11
CA ARG A 184 3.78 18.01 12.25
C ARG A 184 3.18 16.61 12.36
N ALA A 185 3.84 15.64 11.73
CA ALA A 185 3.45 14.23 11.75
C ALA A 185 4.69 13.35 11.87
N LEU A 186 4.52 12.16 12.46
CA LEU A 186 5.54 11.12 12.45
C LEU A 186 5.35 10.26 11.20
N VAL A 187 6.42 10.10 10.43
CA VAL A 187 6.47 9.25 9.25
C VAL A 187 7.53 8.16 9.40
N ALA A 188 7.34 7.04 8.70
CA ALA A 188 8.30 5.94 8.77
C ALA A 188 9.61 6.31 8.06
N ALA A 189 10.74 6.20 8.75
CA ALA A 189 12.07 6.47 8.21
C ALA A 189 12.64 5.35 7.33
N GLY A 190 11.97 4.19 7.26
CA GLY A 190 12.50 2.96 6.66
C GLY A 190 12.93 3.11 5.21
N SER A 191 12.18 3.83 4.38
CA SER A 191 12.51 4.06 2.97
C SER A 191 13.79 4.88 2.82
N ALA A 192 13.93 5.99 3.55
CA ALA A 192 15.13 6.82 3.52
C ALA A 192 16.36 6.08 4.08
N ALA A 193 16.18 5.36 5.19
CA ALA A 193 17.26 4.57 5.80
C ALA A 193 17.75 3.46 4.85
N LEU A 194 16.85 2.81 4.10
CA LEU A 194 17.22 1.77 3.14
C LEU A 194 17.95 2.34 1.93
N ALA A 195 17.55 3.50 1.44
CA ALA A 195 18.18 4.15 0.30
C ALA A 195 19.64 4.63 0.58
N LEU A 196 20.02 4.74 1.87
CA LEU A 196 21.36 5.12 2.30
C LEU A 196 22.31 3.90 2.50
N LYS A 197 21.86 2.68 2.22
CA LYS A 197 22.64 1.43 2.40
C LYS A 197 23.04 0.79 1.09
#